data_d3170b7fbc5682b20b7674dca2af0654
#
_entry.id   d3170b7fbc5682b20b7674dca2af0654
#
_cell.length_a   1.000
_cell.length_b   1.000
_cell.length_c   1.000
_cell.angle_alpha   90.00
_cell.angle_beta   90.00
_cell.angle_gamma   90.00
#
_symmetry.space_group_name_H-M   'P 1'
#
loop_
_entity.id
_entity.type
_entity.pdbx_description
1 polymer ?
#
loop_
_entity_poly.entity_id
_entity_poly.type
_entity_poly.pdbx_seq_one_letter_code
_entity_poly.pdbx_strand_id
1 'polypeptide(L)'
;MKTVAFVLAPCLLFSAFAQSSPSAGKMSDNPVSTQTTDLATQVTAPDWGSLKPSPLTGEWERGVQGMLLNANRFALNAWYCDRKGFDKQDSPYLDFKGRAEAQIRPVAHQVFGLATSLKWNIYDPVITGISREEATRRTIRMISSLAHHHKANQGKTGWGDAWQSALWASQAALAGWFLWDELDASTRMELTRMTEHEANRFINYKTPYYRDKTGKIITPGDSKAEENAWNSTILVAANVMMPHHPNWQRWNDKAIELQASAYSAPGDWNLPGSINGFPFSKLNGSNIDPDGTVINHNILHPDYMTAIMGSATNAWIYCIGGMKSPKASLFNGNRVYHALTDLLVKDGKTMYVSNQGQATATMYYPQGNDWGNNRQANYWLMDIMADLFHWDTQSSIKGHDWARARQQEMQAMQARTTTGQYYQKRDEDTFPSREEWISYHLAFGYIGLWLHQNKLVEFTDAPLTPPVAE
;
A
#
# COMPACT_ATOMS: atom_id res chain seq x y z
N MET A 1 12.72 1.40 63.86
CA MET A 1 13.56 1.86 62.74
C MET A 1 13.75 0.72 61.79
N LYS A 2 13.00 0.67 60.67
CA LYS A 2 13.20 -0.25 59.59
C LYS A 2 13.36 0.60 58.32
N THR A 3 14.56 0.55 57.77
CA THR A 3 15.00 1.27 56.58
C THR A 3 14.38 0.60 55.35
N VAL A 4 13.57 1.35 54.59
CA VAL A 4 13.05 0.91 53.31
C VAL A 4 14.02 1.38 52.24
N ALA A 5 14.65 0.43 51.56
CA ALA A 5 15.51 0.70 50.40
C ALA A 5 14.64 0.83 49.16
N PHE A 6 14.67 2.01 48.51
CA PHE A 6 14.13 2.22 47.19
C PHE A 6 15.08 1.61 46.14
N VAL A 7 14.60 0.63 45.41
CA VAL A 7 15.29 0.11 44.21
C VAL A 7 14.83 0.94 43.02
N LEU A 8 15.72 1.77 42.50
CA LEU A 8 15.57 2.46 41.24
C LEU A 8 15.72 1.45 40.08
N ALA A 9 14.68 1.20 39.35
CA ALA A 9 14.74 0.47 38.08
C ALA A 9 15.38 1.38 37.01
N PRO A 10 16.31 0.87 36.18
CA PRO A 10 16.88 1.65 35.11
C PRO A 10 15.85 1.86 33.99
N CYS A 11 15.60 3.13 33.65
CA CYS A 11 14.96 3.52 32.39
C CYS A 11 15.81 2.99 31.23
N LEU A 12 15.35 1.97 30.55
CA LEU A 12 15.85 1.57 29.25
C LEU A 12 15.46 2.67 28.23
N LEU A 13 16.45 3.50 27.92
CA LEU A 13 16.42 4.36 26.74
C LEU A 13 16.38 3.48 25.49
N PHE A 14 15.22 3.38 24.90
CA PHE A 14 15.13 2.91 23.51
C PHE A 14 15.84 3.94 22.62
N SER A 15 17.09 3.67 22.28
CA SER A 15 17.77 4.33 21.20
C SER A 15 17.04 3.97 19.91
N ALA A 16 16.37 4.95 19.33
CA ALA A 16 15.92 4.87 17.96
C ALA A 16 17.17 4.66 17.08
N PHE A 17 17.33 3.46 16.56
CA PHE A 17 18.29 3.20 15.50
C PHE A 17 17.84 4.01 14.28
N ALA A 18 18.44 5.19 14.08
CA ALA A 18 18.41 5.87 12.82
C ALA A 18 19.15 4.96 11.83
N GLN A 19 18.41 4.26 10.98
CA GLN A 19 18.99 3.56 9.85
C GLN A 19 19.70 4.59 8.98
N SER A 20 21.02 4.46 8.85
CA SER A 20 21.82 5.24 7.93
C SER A 20 21.37 4.94 6.51
N SER A 21 20.72 5.91 5.89
CA SER A 21 20.40 5.88 4.47
C SER A 21 21.67 5.66 3.66
N PRO A 22 21.68 4.77 2.67
CA PRO A 22 22.75 4.75 1.69
C PRO A 22 22.81 6.12 1.02
N SER A 23 23.99 6.70 0.92
CA SER A 23 24.24 8.00 0.30
C SER A 23 23.58 8.08 -1.07
N ALA A 24 22.68 9.04 -1.25
CA ALA A 24 22.10 9.37 -2.54
C ALA A 24 23.23 9.60 -3.55
N GLY A 25 23.27 8.77 -4.59
CA GLY A 25 24.18 8.97 -5.71
C GLY A 25 23.97 10.38 -6.27
N LYS A 26 25.07 11.09 -6.55
CA LYS A 26 25.05 12.44 -7.13
C LYS A 26 24.12 12.44 -8.36
N MET A 27 23.05 13.23 -8.27
CA MET A 27 22.20 13.53 -9.43
C MET A 27 23.06 14.26 -10.47
N SER A 28 23.09 13.72 -11.68
CA SER A 28 23.59 14.48 -12.83
C SER A 28 22.54 15.53 -13.19
N ASP A 29 22.95 16.78 -13.25
CA ASP A 29 22.15 17.90 -13.74
C ASP A 29 21.84 17.66 -15.21
N ASN A 30 20.72 17.05 -15.53
CA ASN A 30 20.15 17.07 -16.87
C ASN A 30 19.33 18.38 -17.02
N PRO A 31 19.51 19.12 -18.12
CA PRO A 31 18.76 20.35 -18.32
C PRO A 31 17.27 20.03 -18.44
N VAL A 32 16.48 20.68 -17.57
CA VAL A 32 15.03 20.67 -17.64
C VAL A 32 14.62 21.30 -18.96
N SER A 33 14.01 20.51 -19.84
CA SER A 33 13.40 21.01 -21.07
C SER A 33 12.26 21.97 -20.70
N THR A 34 12.41 23.23 -21.04
CA THR A 34 11.40 24.27 -20.89
C THR A 34 10.36 24.16 -22.03
N GLN A 35 9.54 23.12 -22.04
CA GLN A 35 8.24 23.16 -22.68
C GLN A 35 7.20 23.25 -21.56
N THR A 36 6.66 24.42 -21.35
CA THR A 36 5.51 24.69 -20.47
C THR A 36 4.21 24.21 -21.13
N THR A 37 4.14 22.96 -21.49
CA THR A 37 2.86 22.27 -21.66
C THR A 37 2.30 22.13 -20.27
N ASP A 38 1.04 22.53 -20.07
CA ASP A 38 0.39 22.37 -18.76
C ASP A 38 0.41 20.87 -18.40
N LEU A 39 1.24 20.50 -17.44
CA LEU A 39 1.50 19.10 -17.08
C LEU A 39 0.19 18.38 -16.65
N ALA A 40 -0.75 19.13 -16.10
CA ALA A 40 -2.06 18.59 -15.71
C ALA A 40 -2.89 18.14 -16.92
N THR A 41 -2.65 18.70 -18.12
CA THR A 41 -3.35 18.28 -19.35
C THR A 41 -2.90 16.90 -19.85
N GLN A 42 -1.79 16.37 -19.33
CA GLN A 42 -1.33 15.02 -19.64
C GLN A 42 -2.03 13.93 -18.81
N VAL A 43 -2.81 14.32 -17.79
CA VAL A 43 -3.54 13.38 -16.95
C VAL A 43 -4.86 13.00 -17.59
N THR A 44 -5.05 11.71 -17.77
CA THR A 44 -6.33 11.12 -18.16
C THR A 44 -7.06 10.65 -16.91
N ALA A 45 -8.25 11.18 -16.63
CA ALA A 45 -9.09 10.72 -15.53
C ALA A 45 -9.58 9.29 -15.77
N PRO A 46 -9.91 8.52 -14.73
CA PRO A 46 -10.52 7.20 -14.92
C PRO A 46 -11.84 7.32 -15.69
N ASP A 47 -12.10 6.40 -16.58
CA ASP A 47 -13.39 6.34 -17.29
C ASP A 47 -14.50 5.77 -16.39
N TRP A 48 -15.00 6.63 -15.52
CA TRP A 48 -16.09 6.25 -14.60
C TRP A 48 -17.40 5.95 -15.34
N GLY A 49 -17.58 6.45 -16.55
CA GLY A 49 -18.73 6.16 -17.39
C GLY A 49 -18.75 4.69 -17.83
N SER A 50 -17.61 4.13 -18.17
CA SER A 50 -17.44 2.71 -18.52
C SER A 50 -17.33 1.82 -17.28
N LEU A 51 -16.64 2.24 -16.23
CA LEU A 51 -16.46 1.48 -14.99
C LEU A 51 -17.78 1.32 -14.23
N LYS A 52 -18.62 2.36 -14.16
CA LYS A 52 -19.92 2.40 -13.47
C LYS A 52 -19.86 1.87 -12.03
N PRO A 53 -19.08 2.52 -11.15
CA PRO A 53 -18.95 2.07 -9.78
C PRO A 53 -20.29 1.94 -9.06
N SER A 54 -20.46 0.83 -8.32
CA SER A 54 -21.68 0.48 -7.61
C SER A 54 -21.34 -0.25 -6.31
N PRO A 55 -22.26 -0.27 -5.32
CA PRO A 55 -22.06 -1.09 -4.13
C PRO A 55 -21.87 -2.57 -4.47
N LEU A 56 -21.06 -3.26 -3.65
CA LEU A 56 -20.88 -4.70 -3.73
C LEU A 56 -22.21 -5.43 -3.39
N THR A 57 -22.45 -6.54 -4.07
CA THR A 57 -23.58 -7.46 -3.78
C THR A 57 -23.08 -8.62 -2.91
N GLY A 58 -23.96 -9.22 -2.12
CA GLY A 58 -23.59 -10.29 -1.19
C GLY A 58 -23.47 -9.79 0.26
N GLU A 59 -23.69 -10.68 1.22
CA GLU A 59 -23.71 -10.33 2.64
C GLU A 59 -22.29 -10.06 3.17
N TRP A 60 -21.34 -10.92 2.79
CA TRP A 60 -19.95 -10.80 3.21
C TRP A 60 -19.32 -9.53 2.64
N GLU A 61 -19.55 -9.22 1.38
CA GLU A 61 -19.03 -8.04 0.67
C GLU A 61 -19.63 -6.74 1.22
N ARG A 62 -20.90 -6.75 1.62
CA ARG A 62 -21.50 -5.60 2.35
C ARG A 62 -20.83 -5.39 3.72
N GLY A 63 -20.35 -6.46 4.36
CA GLY A 63 -19.53 -6.35 5.57
C GLY A 63 -18.25 -5.59 5.33
N VAL A 64 -17.57 -5.82 4.19
CA VAL A 64 -16.36 -5.05 3.78
C VAL A 64 -16.70 -3.56 3.61
N GLN A 65 -17.78 -3.27 2.91
CA GLN A 65 -18.28 -1.89 2.75
C GLN A 65 -18.56 -1.23 4.11
N GLY A 66 -19.22 -1.94 5.03
CA GLY A 66 -19.50 -1.45 6.39
C GLY A 66 -18.22 -1.13 7.17
N MET A 67 -17.19 -1.97 7.08
CA MET A 67 -15.90 -1.71 7.73
C MET A 67 -15.21 -0.47 7.17
N LEU A 68 -15.24 -0.27 5.84
CA LEU A 68 -14.66 0.92 5.20
C LEU A 68 -15.41 2.19 5.62
N LEU A 69 -16.74 2.16 5.70
CA LEU A 69 -17.53 3.29 6.17
C LEU A 69 -17.29 3.61 7.66
N ASN A 70 -17.06 2.61 8.50
CA ASN A 70 -16.62 2.82 9.88
C ASN A 70 -15.22 3.47 9.95
N ALA A 71 -14.27 3.03 9.11
CA ALA A 71 -12.96 3.68 9.00
C ALA A 71 -13.11 5.14 8.53
N ASN A 72 -14.00 5.42 7.59
CA ASN A 72 -14.31 6.79 7.14
C ASN A 72 -14.96 7.64 8.24
N ARG A 73 -15.85 7.06 9.07
CA ARG A 73 -16.38 7.74 10.26
C ARG A 73 -15.25 8.18 11.17
N PHE A 74 -14.33 7.28 11.48
CA PHE A 74 -13.17 7.63 12.29
C PHE A 74 -12.31 8.72 11.64
N ALA A 75 -11.99 8.57 10.34
CA ALA A 75 -11.16 9.50 9.59
C ALA A 75 -11.73 10.92 9.58
N LEU A 76 -13.04 11.06 9.35
CA LEU A 76 -13.70 12.36 9.21
C LEU A 76 -14.02 13.05 10.54
N ASN A 77 -14.14 12.30 11.63
CA ASN A 77 -14.51 12.86 12.94
C ASN A 77 -13.32 12.84 13.92
N ALA A 78 -13.22 11.80 14.74
CA ALA A 78 -12.22 11.70 15.80
C ALA A 78 -10.78 11.90 15.32
N TRP A 79 -10.44 11.44 14.13
CA TRP A 79 -9.10 11.64 13.59
C TRP A 79 -8.89 13.05 13.02
N TYR A 80 -9.79 13.53 12.16
CA TYR A 80 -9.67 14.84 11.52
C TYR A 80 -9.76 15.98 12.53
N CYS A 81 -10.75 15.91 13.45
CA CYS A 81 -11.03 16.96 14.43
C CYS A 81 -10.16 16.80 15.69
N ASP A 82 -10.28 15.67 16.41
CA ASP A 82 -9.71 15.56 17.74
C ASP A 82 -8.21 15.27 17.73
N ARG A 83 -7.75 14.34 16.84
CA ARG A 83 -6.33 13.98 16.78
C ARG A 83 -5.48 14.97 16.00
N LYS A 84 -6.00 15.50 14.88
CA LYS A 84 -5.24 16.36 13.97
C LYS A 84 -5.58 17.85 14.15
N GLY A 85 -6.76 18.18 14.64
CA GLY A 85 -7.22 19.58 14.77
C GLY A 85 -7.32 20.30 13.43
N PHE A 86 -7.59 19.56 12.35
CA PHE A 86 -7.66 20.11 11.00
C PHE A 86 -8.89 20.97 10.79
N ASP A 87 -9.95 20.72 11.53
CA ASP A 87 -11.17 21.54 11.57
C ASP A 87 -10.94 22.96 12.13
N LYS A 88 -9.87 23.15 12.93
CA LYS A 88 -9.50 24.42 13.56
C LYS A 88 -8.50 25.25 12.77
N GLN A 89 -8.11 24.77 11.59
CA GLN A 89 -7.16 25.46 10.72
C GLN A 89 -7.90 26.24 9.63
N ASP A 90 -7.72 27.56 9.58
CA ASP A 90 -8.37 28.44 8.62
C ASP A 90 -7.61 28.56 7.28
N SER A 91 -6.34 28.12 7.23
CA SER A 91 -5.54 28.12 6.00
C SER A 91 -6.16 27.24 4.91
N PRO A 92 -6.06 27.61 3.62
CA PRO A 92 -6.46 26.76 2.51
C PRO A 92 -5.80 25.37 2.56
N TYR A 93 -4.53 25.33 2.95
CA TYR A 93 -3.74 24.12 3.10
C TYR A 93 -3.56 23.76 4.57
N LEU A 94 -3.69 22.48 4.88
CA LEU A 94 -3.52 21.94 6.23
C LEU A 94 -2.05 21.89 6.60
N ASP A 95 -1.71 22.38 7.79
CA ASP A 95 -0.42 22.13 8.41
C ASP A 95 -0.40 20.76 9.10
N PHE A 96 0.42 19.85 8.59
CA PHE A 96 0.57 18.48 9.11
C PHE A 96 1.50 18.41 10.34
N LYS A 97 2.05 19.54 10.79
CA LYS A 97 3.01 19.65 11.90
C LYS A 97 4.34 18.91 11.65
N GLY A 98 4.71 18.78 10.39
CA GLY A 98 5.96 18.16 9.96
C GLY A 98 5.88 17.52 8.59
N ARG A 99 7.00 16.88 8.18
CA ARG A 99 7.20 16.34 6.82
C ARG A 99 7.69 14.90 6.83
N ALA A 100 7.83 14.32 8.01
CA ALA A 100 8.28 12.95 8.17
C ALA A 100 7.12 11.96 7.99
N GLU A 101 7.44 10.70 7.99
CA GLU A 101 6.53 9.57 7.84
C GLU A 101 5.29 9.68 8.73
N ALA A 102 5.48 9.96 10.03
CA ALA A 102 4.38 10.04 11.00
C ALA A 102 3.38 11.18 10.74
N GLN A 103 3.74 12.20 9.94
CA GLN A 103 2.89 13.32 9.58
C GLN A 103 2.19 13.12 8.23
N ILE A 104 2.91 12.61 7.25
CA ILE A 104 2.44 12.56 5.84
C ILE A 104 1.69 11.26 5.55
N ARG A 105 2.26 10.10 5.91
CA ARG A 105 1.67 8.78 5.62
C ARG A 105 0.23 8.62 6.14
N PRO A 106 -0.10 9.01 7.39
CA PRO A 106 -1.47 8.87 7.87
C PRO A 106 -2.50 9.61 7.02
N VAL A 107 -2.15 10.81 6.56
CA VAL A 107 -3.04 11.62 5.72
C VAL A 107 -3.23 10.95 4.36
N ALA A 108 -2.15 10.44 3.76
CA ALA A 108 -2.19 9.73 2.48
C ALA A 108 -3.08 8.48 2.53
N HIS A 109 -2.99 7.68 3.61
CA HIS A 109 -3.86 6.52 3.82
C HIS A 109 -5.34 6.90 3.94
N GLN A 110 -5.64 7.94 4.73
CA GLN A 110 -7.03 8.37 4.94
C GLN A 110 -7.67 8.92 3.68
N VAL A 111 -6.95 9.76 2.89
CA VAL A 111 -7.53 10.30 1.66
C VAL A 111 -7.83 9.20 0.63
N PHE A 112 -7.02 8.14 0.58
CA PHE A 112 -7.25 7.01 -0.32
C PHE A 112 -8.55 6.25 0.04
N GLY A 113 -8.74 5.93 1.33
CA GLY A 113 -9.97 5.29 1.80
C GLY A 113 -11.23 6.14 1.60
N LEU A 114 -11.14 7.45 1.86
CA LEU A 114 -12.25 8.39 1.67
C LEU A 114 -12.59 8.56 0.18
N ALA A 115 -11.59 8.78 -0.68
CA ALA A 115 -11.79 8.92 -2.12
C ALA A 115 -12.42 7.67 -2.72
N THR A 116 -12.02 6.48 -2.26
CA THR A 116 -12.64 5.21 -2.67
C THR A 116 -14.12 5.19 -2.33
N SER A 117 -14.51 5.48 -1.10
CA SER A 117 -15.92 5.46 -0.69
C SER A 117 -16.75 6.49 -1.44
N LEU A 118 -16.20 7.68 -1.66
CA LEU A 118 -16.87 8.76 -2.40
C LEU A 118 -17.07 8.38 -3.87
N LYS A 119 -16.06 7.83 -4.52
CA LYS A 119 -16.12 7.58 -5.97
C LYS A 119 -16.83 6.28 -6.34
N TRP A 120 -16.73 5.25 -5.50
CA TRP A 120 -17.50 4.01 -5.69
C TRP A 120 -18.97 4.12 -5.28
N ASN A 121 -19.42 5.33 -4.95
CA ASN A 121 -20.81 5.64 -4.62
C ASN A 121 -21.37 4.83 -3.43
N ILE A 122 -20.50 4.52 -2.46
CA ILE A 122 -20.85 3.79 -1.24
C ILE A 122 -20.85 4.66 0.01
N TYR A 123 -20.40 5.92 -0.11
CA TYR A 123 -20.37 6.84 1.01
C TYR A 123 -21.78 7.05 1.60
N ASP A 124 -21.90 6.80 2.90
CA ASP A 124 -23.15 6.91 3.63
C ASP A 124 -23.04 7.92 4.78
N PRO A 125 -23.73 9.08 4.69
CA PRO A 125 -23.71 10.09 5.74
C PRO A 125 -24.38 9.64 7.04
N VAL A 126 -25.28 8.66 7.01
CA VAL A 126 -25.90 8.12 8.22
C VAL A 126 -24.87 7.34 9.05
N ILE A 127 -24.04 6.55 8.37
CA ILE A 127 -22.98 5.77 9.03
C ILE A 127 -21.85 6.69 9.48
N THR A 128 -21.41 7.61 8.62
CA THR A 128 -20.23 8.44 8.90
C THR A 128 -20.53 9.63 9.81
N GLY A 129 -21.77 10.09 9.86
CA GLY A 129 -22.19 11.29 10.62
C GLY A 129 -21.81 12.62 9.95
N ILE A 130 -21.29 12.60 8.73
CA ILE A 130 -20.83 13.78 7.96
C ILE A 130 -21.54 13.75 6.60
N SER A 131 -22.03 14.91 6.13
CA SER A 131 -22.62 14.97 4.78
C SER A 131 -21.59 14.64 3.69
N ARG A 132 -22.07 14.17 2.54
CA ARG A 132 -21.20 13.82 1.42
C ARG A 132 -20.38 15.04 0.94
N GLU A 133 -20.99 16.21 0.88
CA GLU A 133 -20.35 17.45 0.47
C GLU A 133 -19.21 17.82 1.42
N GLU A 134 -19.44 17.76 2.72
CA GLU A 134 -18.41 18.04 3.72
C GLU A 134 -17.31 16.99 3.71
N ALA A 135 -17.63 15.70 3.54
CA ALA A 135 -16.63 14.65 3.39
C ALA A 135 -15.76 14.87 2.15
N THR A 136 -16.38 15.22 1.01
CA THR A 136 -15.66 15.57 -0.23
C THR A 136 -14.74 16.77 0.00
N ARG A 137 -15.25 17.83 0.62
CA ARG A 137 -14.46 19.04 0.92
C ARG A 137 -13.26 18.74 1.82
N ARG A 138 -13.43 17.96 2.90
CA ARG A 138 -12.32 17.54 3.78
C ARG A 138 -11.30 16.69 3.04
N THR A 139 -11.76 15.77 2.22
CA THR A 139 -10.89 14.88 1.43
C THR A 139 -10.06 15.67 0.43
N ILE A 140 -10.68 16.55 -0.35
CA ILE A 140 -9.99 17.42 -1.31
C ILE A 140 -8.97 18.32 -0.59
N ARG A 141 -9.35 18.92 0.55
CA ARG A 141 -8.43 19.78 1.32
C ARG A 141 -7.19 18.99 1.81
N MET A 142 -7.33 17.74 2.19
CA MET A 142 -6.19 16.89 2.53
C MET A 142 -5.34 16.54 1.31
N ILE A 143 -5.96 16.19 0.17
CA ILE A 143 -5.25 15.89 -1.09
C ILE A 143 -4.47 17.11 -1.56
N SER A 144 -5.11 18.29 -1.65
CA SER A 144 -4.46 19.53 -2.07
C SER A 144 -3.31 19.91 -1.13
N SER A 145 -3.47 19.71 0.17
CA SER A 145 -2.40 19.96 1.15
C SER A 145 -1.22 19.02 1.00
N LEU A 146 -1.46 17.73 0.73
CA LEU A 146 -0.40 16.76 0.44
C LEU A 146 0.38 17.17 -0.81
N ALA A 147 -0.31 17.50 -1.90
CA ALA A 147 0.31 17.92 -3.14
C ALA A 147 1.07 19.25 -2.96
N HIS A 148 0.42 20.25 -2.36
CA HIS A 148 1.00 21.58 -2.13
C HIS A 148 2.31 21.50 -1.32
N HIS A 149 2.33 20.75 -0.21
CA HIS A 149 3.49 20.64 0.66
C HIS A 149 4.54 19.65 0.14
N HIS A 150 4.37 19.07 -1.04
CA HIS A 150 5.37 18.20 -1.63
C HIS A 150 6.56 19.01 -2.19
N LYS A 151 7.73 18.42 -2.19
CA LYS A 151 8.98 19.00 -2.66
C LYS A 151 8.92 19.49 -4.11
N ALA A 152 8.19 18.80 -4.99
CA ALA A 152 7.98 19.24 -6.36
C ALA A 152 7.34 20.64 -6.46
N ASN A 153 6.59 21.06 -5.45
CA ASN A 153 5.87 22.34 -5.39
C ASN A 153 6.51 23.32 -4.40
N GLN A 154 7.17 22.87 -3.33
CA GLN A 154 7.75 23.69 -2.27
C GLN A 154 9.30 23.65 -2.22
N GLY A 155 9.95 23.01 -3.17
CA GLY A 155 11.39 22.88 -3.19
C GLY A 155 11.94 22.22 -1.92
N LYS A 156 13.02 22.75 -1.38
CA LYS A 156 13.70 22.21 -0.18
C LYS A 156 12.84 22.19 1.08
N THR A 157 11.75 22.94 1.10
CA THR A 157 10.85 23.02 2.25
C THR A 157 9.71 22.01 2.22
N GLY A 158 9.53 21.28 1.12
CA GLY A 158 8.50 20.24 0.97
C GLY A 158 8.93 18.88 1.51
N TRP A 159 7.94 18.00 1.73
CA TRP A 159 8.16 16.56 1.94
C TRP A 159 8.42 15.86 0.59
N GLY A 160 9.01 14.69 0.60
CA GLY A 160 9.38 13.92 -0.57
C GLY A 160 10.83 13.47 -0.52
N ASP A 161 11.28 12.68 -1.49
CA ASP A 161 12.61 12.07 -1.58
C ASP A 161 13.00 11.24 -0.33
N ALA A 162 12.03 10.95 0.53
CA ALA A 162 12.24 10.07 1.66
C ALA A 162 12.14 8.60 1.22
N TRP A 163 12.68 7.74 2.04
CA TRP A 163 12.69 6.30 1.85
C TRP A 163 11.31 5.73 1.45
N GLN A 164 10.23 6.21 2.05
CA GLN A 164 8.88 5.72 1.83
C GLN A 164 7.95 6.74 1.14
N SER A 165 8.48 7.91 0.71
CA SER A 165 7.63 8.99 0.18
C SER A 165 6.88 8.59 -1.09
N ALA A 166 7.42 7.68 -1.88
CA ALA A 166 6.75 7.12 -3.06
C ALA A 166 5.42 6.42 -2.70
N LEU A 167 5.38 5.68 -1.59
CA LEU A 167 4.14 5.06 -1.10
C LEU A 167 3.11 6.12 -0.72
N TRP A 168 3.50 7.17 0.00
CA TRP A 168 2.60 8.23 0.43
C TRP A 168 2.08 9.03 -0.77
N ALA A 169 2.98 9.35 -1.70
CA ALA A 169 2.63 10.06 -2.93
C ALA A 169 1.68 9.24 -3.82
N SER A 170 1.90 7.92 -3.94
CA SER A 170 1.02 7.07 -4.76
C SER A 170 -0.42 7.06 -4.25
N GLN A 171 -0.61 7.03 -2.94
CA GLN A 171 -1.94 7.04 -2.34
C GLN A 171 -2.64 8.40 -2.50
N ALA A 172 -1.90 9.49 -2.30
CA ALA A 172 -2.41 10.84 -2.55
C ALA A 172 -2.74 11.04 -4.04
N ALA A 173 -1.87 10.56 -4.93
CA ALA A 173 -2.06 10.61 -6.37
C ALA A 173 -3.31 9.86 -6.81
N LEU A 174 -3.46 8.60 -6.38
CA LEU A 174 -4.63 7.78 -6.70
C LEU A 174 -5.93 8.37 -6.12
N ALA A 175 -5.90 8.88 -4.88
CA ALA A 175 -7.06 9.55 -4.28
C ALA A 175 -7.49 10.78 -5.09
N GLY A 176 -6.53 11.62 -5.49
CA GLY A 176 -6.82 12.79 -6.33
C GLY A 176 -7.21 12.39 -7.75
N TRP A 177 -6.65 11.33 -8.30
CA TRP A 177 -7.03 10.79 -9.61
C TRP A 177 -8.48 10.27 -9.60
N PHE A 178 -8.91 9.61 -8.53
CA PHE A 178 -10.30 9.18 -8.36
C PHE A 178 -11.26 10.37 -8.31
N LEU A 179 -10.87 11.47 -7.69
CA LEU A 179 -11.66 12.68 -7.55
C LEU A 179 -11.24 13.78 -8.54
N TRP A 180 -10.61 13.41 -9.67
CA TRP A 180 -9.97 14.36 -10.58
C TRP A 180 -10.89 15.49 -11.02
N ASP A 181 -12.16 15.18 -11.32
CA ASP A 181 -13.14 16.15 -11.80
C ASP A 181 -13.57 17.16 -10.73
N GLU A 182 -13.42 16.81 -9.44
CA GLU A 182 -13.73 17.68 -8.31
C GLU A 182 -12.56 18.58 -7.88
N LEU A 183 -11.34 18.34 -8.42
CA LEU A 183 -10.16 19.16 -8.09
C LEU A 183 -10.11 20.45 -8.90
N ASP A 184 -9.67 21.53 -8.27
CA ASP A 184 -9.32 22.77 -8.99
C ASP A 184 -8.04 22.63 -9.81
N ALA A 185 -7.82 23.56 -10.74
CA ALA A 185 -6.68 23.53 -11.66
C ALA A 185 -5.32 23.57 -10.93
N SER A 186 -5.21 24.31 -9.82
CA SER A 186 -3.98 24.39 -9.03
C SER A 186 -3.66 23.05 -8.37
N THR A 187 -4.65 22.42 -7.73
CA THR A 187 -4.52 21.11 -7.11
C THR A 187 -4.17 20.03 -8.14
N ARG A 188 -4.82 20.04 -9.31
CA ARG A 188 -4.48 19.12 -10.43
C ARG A 188 -3.00 19.26 -10.83
N MET A 189 -2.53 20.48 -11.02
CA MET A 189 -1.15 20.77 -11.39
C MET A 189 -0.16 20.30 -10.31
N GLU A 190 -0.41 20.66 -9.05
CA GLU A 190 0.47 20.33 -7.94
C GLU A 190 0.53 18.80 -7.70
N LEU A 191 -0.60 18.11 -7.84
CA LEU A 191 -0.69 16.66 -7.73
C LEU A 191 0.06 15.95 -8.86
N THR A 192 -0.06 16.44 -10.09
CA THR A 192 0.66 15.88 -11.24
C THR A 192 2.17 16.04 -11.07
N ARG A 193 2.65 17.22 -10.65
CA ARG A 193 4.07 17.47 -10.36
C ARG A 193 4.61 16.56 -9.26
N MET A 194 3.83 16.36 -8.19
CA MET A 194 4.19 15.42 -7.12
C MET A 194 4.35 14.00 -7.65
N THR A 195 3.37 13.53 -8.42
CA THR A 195 3.35 12.17 -8.99
C THR A 195 4.53 11.94 -9.94
N GLU A 196 4.75 12.88 -10.87
CA GLU A 196 5.87 12.86 -11.81
C GLU A 196 7.22 12.85 -11.08
N HIS A 197 7.40 13.74 -10.10
CA HIS A 197 8.64 13.85 -9.33
C HIS A 197 8.99 12.53 -8.65
N GLU A 198 8.06 11.95 -7.91
CA GLU A 198 8.29 10.71 -7.18
C GLU A 198 8.50 9.52 -8.12
N ALA A 199 7.80 9.45 -9.27
CA ALA A 199 8.02 8.41 -10.27
C ALA A 199 9.41 8.55 -10.94
N ASN A 200 9.82 9.77 -11.27
CA ASN A 200 11.11 10.03 -11.92
C ASN A 200 12.32 9.64 -11.04
N ARG A 201 12.17 9.62 -9.71
CA ARG A 201 13.24 9.16 -8.80
C ARG A 201 13.66 7.72 -9.06
N PHE A 202 12.75 6.88 -9.55
CA PHE A 202 12.99 5.45 -9.73
C PHE A 202 13.53 5.08 -11.11
N ILE A 203 13.52 5.97 -12.09
CA ILE A 203 13.98 5.66 -13.44
C ILE A 203 15.39 5.05 -13.46
N ASN A 204 16.30 5.59 -12.66
CA ASN A 204 17.67 5.11 -12.53
C ASN A 204 17.94 4.46 -11.15
N TYR A 205 16.89 4.11 -10.42
CA TYR A 205 17.02 3.49 -9.11
C TYR A 205 17.64 2.11 -9.21
N LYS A 206 18.68 1.86 -8.43
CA LYS A 206 19.29 0.55 -8.33
C LYS A 206 18.42 -0.34 -7.45
N THR A 207 17.75 -1.31 -8.05
CA THR A 207 16.88 -2.27 -7.36
C THR A 207 17.66 -3.04 -6.29
N PRO A 208 17.27 -2.94 -5.01
CA PRO A 208 17.97 -3.63 -3.93
C PRO A 208 17.51 -5.08 -3.79
N TYR A 209 18.37 -5.91 -3.17
CA TYR A 209 18.11 -7.30 -2.87
C TYR A 209 18.60 -7.66 -1.47
N TYR A 210 17.95 -8.66 -0.86
CA TYR A 210 18.38 -9.25 0.38
C TYR A 210 19.64 -10.11 0.20
N ARG A 211 19.64 -10.96 -0.86
CA ARG A 211 20.78 -11.83 -1.24
C ARG A 211 21.17 -11.60 -2.69
N ASP A 212 22.45 -11.73 -2.98
CA ASP A 212 22.93 -11.79 -4.36
C ASP A 212 22.73 -13.18 -5.00
N LYS A 213 23.11 -13.31 -6.27
CA LYS A 213 23.00 -14.59 -7.02
C LYS A 213 23.86 -15.73 -6.47
N THR A 214 24.85 -15.44 -5.64
CA THR A 214 25.69 -16.45 -4.97
C THR A 214 25.10 -16.94 -3.66
N GLY A 215 23.98 -16.33 -3.21
CA GLY A 215 23.35 -16.60 -1.93
C GLY A 215 23.92 -15.79 -0.76
N LYS A 216 24.90 -14.91 -1.03
CA LYS A 216 25.46 -14.02 0.00
C LYS A 216 24.42 -12.98 0.40
N ILE A 217 24.18 -12.86 1.72
CA ILE A 217 23.34 -11.81 2.28
C ILE A 217 23.99 -10.44 2.07
N ILE A 218 23.26 -9.51 1.43
CA ILE A 218 23.71 -8.15 1.14
C ILE A 218 23.21 -7.20 2.22
N THR A 219 21.98 -7.39 2.68
CA THR A 219 21.31 -6.56 3.68
C THR A 219 20.86 -7.43 4.87
N PRO A 220 21.77 -7.74 5.82
CA PRO A 220 21.47 -8.66 6.92
C PRO A 220 20.22 -8.24 7.71
N GLY A 221 19.31 -9.18 7.91
CA GLY A 221 18.09 -8.99 8.69
C GLY A 221 17.02 -8.09 8.07
N ASP A 222 17.20 -7.64 6.83
CA ASP A 222 16.33 -6.64 6.19
C ASP A 222 16.09 -7.00 4.71
N SER A 223 15.06 -7.80 4.46
CA SER A 223 14.59 -8.07 3.09
C SER A 223 14.12 -6.78 2.41
N LYS A 224 14.42 -6.65 1.12
CA LYS A 224 13.96 -5.52 0.30
C LYS A 224 12.66 -5.83 -0.46
N ALA A 225 11.97 -6.87 -0.06
CA ALA A 225 10.72 -7.31 -0.66
C ALA A 225 9.65 -6.20 -0.61
N GLU A 226 9.38 -5.67 0.58
CA GLU A 226 8.38 -4.63 0.78
C GLU A 226 8.73 -3.33 0.05
N GLU A 227 10.01 -2.90 0.15
CA GLU A 227 10.50 -1.66 -0.44
C GLU A 227 10.33 -1.67 -1.96
N ASN A 228 10.69 -2.76 -2.63
CA ASN A 228 10.49 -2.91 -4.07
C ASN A 228 8.99 -2.97 -4.42
N ALA A 229 8.18 -3.67 -3.62
CA ALA A 229 6.75 -3.77 -3.84
C ALA A 229 6.07 -2.40 -3.83
N TRP A 230 6.20 -1.63 -2.76
CA TRP A 230 5.50 -0.32 -2.68
C TRP A 230 6.09 0.75 -3.58
N ASN A 231 7.42 0.73 -3.87
CA ASN A 231 8.02 1.69 -4.79
C ASN A 231 7.53 1.49 -6.24
N SER A 232 7.05 0.31 -6.59
CA SER A 232 6.44 0.08 -7.90
C SER A 232 5.10 0.82 -8.06
N THR A 233 4.37 1.09 -6.97
CA THR A 233 3.02 1.66 -7.03
C THR A 233 3.00 3.10 -7.55
N ILE A 234 3.99 3.94 -7.20
CA ILE A 234 4.04 5.31 -7.73
C ILE A 234 4.30 5.34 -9.24
N LEU A 235 5.09 4.39 -9.75
CA LEU A 235 5.35 4.25 -11.17
C LEU A 235 4.09 3.82 -11.92
N VAL A 236 3.33 2.88 -11.35
CA VAL A 236 2.04 2.45 -11.90
C VAL A 236 1.02 3.58 -11.86
N ALA A 237 0.92 4.30 -10.73
CA ALA A 237 0.05 5.48 -10.63
C ALA A 237 0.40 6.52 -11.71
N ALA A 238 1.68 6.83 -11.91
CA ALA A 238 2.13 7.75 -12.96
C ALA A 238 1.76 7.24 -14.37
N ASN A 239 1.93 5.94 -14.63
CA ASN A 239 1.61 5.33 -15.92
C ASN A 239 0.11 5.43 -16.26
N VAL A 240 -0.77 5.10 -15.32
CA VAL A 240 -2.22 5.15 -15.57
C VAL A 240 -2.76 6.56 -15.60
N MET A 241 -2.20 7.47 -14.80
CA MET A 241 -2.60 8.88 -14.79
C MET A 241 -2.11 9.63 -16.02
N MET A 242 -0.89 9.36 -16.48
CA MET A 242 -0.23 10.11 -17.57
C MET A 242 0.17 9.17 -18.72
N PRO A 243 -0.80 8.58 -19.43
CA PRO A 243 -0.56 7.52 -20.41
C PRO A 243 0.30 7.96 -21.61
N HIS A 244 0.37 9.26 -21.91
CA HIS A 244 1.14 9.82 -23.01
C HIS A 244 2.41 10.56 -22.57
N HIS A 245 2.81 10.41 -21.31
CA HIS A 245 4.00 11.08 -20.77
C HIS A 245 5.29 10.54 -21.42
N PRO A 246 6.30 11.41 -21.77
CA PRO A 246 7.55 10.96 -22.39
C PRO A 246 8.32 9.88 -21.62
N ASN A 247 8.19 9.86 -20.29
CA ASN A 247 8.84 8.85 -19.44
C ASN A 247 7.99 7.59 -19.22
N TRP A 248 6.81 7.47 -19.82
CA TRP A 248 5.88 6.37 -19.57
C TRP A 248 6.57 4.99 -19.67
N GLN A 249 7.28 4.73 -20.76
CA GLN A 249 7.97 3.44 -20.95
C GLN A 249 9.03 3.19 -19.88
N ARG A 250 9.80 4.22 -19.48
CA ARG A 250 10.83 4.11 -18.45
C ARG A 250 10.22 3.82 -17.09
N TRP A 251 9.08 4.43 -16.76
CA TRP A 251 8.32 4.13 -15.55
C TRP A 251 7.78 2.72 -15.55
N ASN A 252 7.19 2.30 -16.69
CA ASN A 252 6.68 0.95 -16.85
C ASN A 252 7.77 -0.11 -16.70
N ASP A 253 8.89 0.03 -17.40
CA ASP A 253 9.99 -0.93 -17.33
C ASP A 253 10.52 -1.06 -15.90
N LYS A 254 10.64 0.07 -15.18
CA LYS A 254 11.07 0.05 -13.79
C LYS A 254 10.00 -0.52 -12.86
N ALA A 255 8.72 -0.28 -13.10
CA ALA A 255 7.64 -0.89 -12.33
C ALA A 255 7.67 -2.41 -12.43
N ILE A 256 7.82 -2.95 -13.66
CA ILE A 256 7.93 -4.39 -13.89
C ILE A 256 9.18 -4.97 -13.22
N GLU A 257 10.34 -4.30 -13.34
CA GLU A 257 11.56 -4.71 -12.64
C GLU A 257 11.37 -4.79 -11.12
N LEU A 258 10.78 -3.76 -10.50
CA LEU A 258 10.54 -3.72 -9.07
C LEU A 258 9.55 -4.80 -8.64
N GLN A 259 8.45 -5.01 -9.37
CA GLN A 259 7.47 -6.06 -9.10
C GLN A 259 8.09 -7.45 -9.20
N ALA A 260 8.87 -7.74 -10.25
CA ALA A 260 9.55 -9.02 -10.41
C ALA A 260 10.63 -9.27 -9.35
N SER A 261 11.31 -8.23 -8.89
CA SER A 261 12.37 -8.34 -7.88
C SER A 261 11.84 -8.39 -6.45
N ALA A 262 10.66 -7.81 -6.17
CA ALA A 262 10.13 -7.67 -4.83
C ALA A 262 10.09 -9.00 -4.07
N TYR A 263 9.55 -10.02 -4.71
CA TYR A 263 9.45 -11.37 -4.13
C TYR A 263 10.21 -12.42 -4.95
N SER A 264 11.32 -12.03 -5.58
CA SER A 264 12.22 -12.97 -6.24
C SER A 264 12.84 -13.95 -5.23
N ALA A 265 12.83 -15.24 -5.61
CA ALA A 265 13.42 -16.33 -4.84
C ALA A 265 14.78 -16.74 -5.43
N PRO A 266 15.64 -17.42 -4.67
CA PRO A 266 16.88 -18.00 -5.20
C PRO A 266 16.61 -18.91 -6.39
N GLY A 267 17.30 -18.63 -7.50
CA GLY A 267 17.17 -19.40 -8.74
C GLY A 267 16.18 -18.82 -9.75
N ASP A 268 15.33 -17.87 -9.41
CA ASP A 268 14.38 -17.26 -10.36
C ASP A 268 15.09 -16.61 -11.57
N TRP A 269 16.32 -16.13 -11.39
CA TRP A 269 17.15 -15.62 -12.52
C TRP A 269 17.54 -16.68 -13.54
N ASN A 270 17.33 -17.96 -13.27
CA ASN A 270 17.56 -19.07 -14.18
C ASN A 270 16.29 -19.50 -14.93
N LEU A 271 15.13 -18.91 -14.61
CA LEU A 271 13.91 -19.15 -15.35
C LEU A 271 14.09 -18.71 -16.82
N PRO A 272 13.58 -19.49 -17.78
CA PRO A 272 13.67 -19.12 -19.19
C PRO A 272 12.74 -17.94 -19.51
N GLY A 273 13.17 -17.08 -20.44
CA GLY A 273 12.34 -16.01 -20.98
C GLY A 273 12.27 -14.77 -20.09
N SER A 274 11.09 -14.18 -20.03
CA SER A 274 10.83 -12.90 -19.39
C SER A 274 9.43 -12.84 -18.79
N ILE A 275 9.21 -11.91 -17.87
CA ILE A 275 7.89 -11.54 -17.35
C ILE A 275 7.57 -10.12 -17.81
N ASN A 276 6.52 -9.95 -18.59
CA ASN A 276 6.10 -8.66 -19.17
C ASN A 276 7.26 -7.88 -19.83
N GLY A 277 8.17 -8.59 -20.52
CA GLY A 277 9.33 -8.00 -21.18
C GLY A 277 10.58 -7.86 -20.31
N PHE A 278 10.50 -8.04 -19.00
CA PHE A 278 11.66 -8.06 -18.11
C PHE A 278 12.30 -9.44 -18.08
N PRO A 279 13.51 -9.65 -18.62
CA PRO A 279 14.18 -10.96 -18.65
C PRO A 279 14.50 -11.42 -17.22
N PHE A 280 14.15 -12.65 -16.86
CA PHE A 280 14.47 -13.20 -15.55
C PHE A 280 15.99 -13.18 -15.26
N SER A 281 16.82 -13.35 -16.28
CA SER A 281 18.29 -13.28 -16.16
C SER A 281 18.81 -11.93 -15.62
N LYS A 282 18.00 -10.86 -15.69
CA LYS A 282 18.31 -9.53 -15.13
C LYS A 282 18.01 -9.41 -13.62
N LEU A 283 17.30 -10.37 -13.02
CA LEU A 283 17.21 -10.41 -11.56
C LEU A 283 18.63 -10.58 -10.98
N ASN A 284 19.04 -9.69 -10.09
CA ASN A 284 20.39 -9.67 -9.53
C ASN A 284 20.50 -10.28 -8.14
N GLY A 285 19.42 -10.91 -7.65
CA GLY A 285 19.36 -11.52 -6.34
C GLY A 285 17.96 -11.98 -5.99
N SER A 286 17.75 -12.23 -4.70
CA SER A 286 16.47 -12.63 -4.14
C SER A 286 16.12 -11.83 -2.90
N ASN A 287 14.81 -11.70 -2.64
CA ASN A 287 14.26 -11.02 -1.48
C ASN A 287 13.45 -11.95 -0.56
N ILE A 288 13.13 -13.15 -1.02
CA ILE A 288 12.52 -14.20 -0.19
C ILE A 288 13.43 -15.42 -0.11
N ASP A 289 13.20 -16.25 0.87
CA ASP A 289 13.85 -17.56 0.98
C ASP A 289 13.20 -18.59 0.02
N PRO A 290 13.87 -19.73 -0.26
CA PRO A 290 13.35 -20.72 -1.22
C PRO A 290 11.96 -21.26 -0.87
N ASP A 291 11.59 -21.26 0.39
CA ASP A 291 10.30 -21.71 0.92
C ASP A 291 9.21 -20.64 0.90
N GLY A 292 9.51 -19.43 0.45
CA GLY A 292 8.58 -18.31 0.39
C GLY A 292 8.56 -17.41 1.62
N THR A 293 9.39 -17.70 2.62
CA THR A 293 9.48 -16.87 3.83
C THR A 293 10.28 -15.58 3.61
N VAL A 294 10.02 -14.59 4.44
CA VAL A 294 10.68 -13.28 4.42
C VAL A 294 11.38 -13.05 5.75
N ILE A 295 12.65 -12.66 5.70
CA ILE A 295 13.40 -12.20 6.86
C ILE A 295 13.37 -10.66 6.88
N ASN A 296 12.83 -10.10 7.95
CA ASN A 296 12.90 -8.67 8.20
C ASN A 296 13.02 -8.44 9.72
N HIS A 297 13.58 -7.31 10.16
CA HIS A 297 13.90 -7.05 11.57
C HIS A 297 14.69 -8.19 12.25
N ASN A 298 15.54 -8.89 11.48
CA ASN A 298 16.32 -10.08 11.90
C ASN A 298 15.49 -11.31 12.29
N ILE A 299 14.22 -11.38 11.96
CA ILE A 299 13.33 -12.52 12.24
C ILE A 299 12.61 -12.97 10.95
N LEU A 300 12.14 -14.23 10.94
CA LEU A 300 11.10 -14.64 10.02
C LEU A 300 9.86 -13.85 10.36
N HIS A 301 9.41 -13.00 9.43
CA HIS A 301 8.43 -11.96 9.72
C HIS A 301 7.15 -12.11 8.88
N PRO A 302 6.10 -12.75 9.40
CA PRO A 302 4.86 -12.97 8.65
C PRO A 302 4.21 -11.67 8.11
N ASP A 303 4.28 -10.56 8.86
CA ASP A 303 3.72 -9.28 8.39
C ASP A 303 4.45 -8.75 7.14
N TYR A 304 5.77 -8.97 7.02
CA TYR A 304 6.51 -8.59 5.81
C TYR A 304 6.28 -9.54 4.64
N MET A 305 5.81 -10.77 4.90
CA MET A 305 5.32 -11.65 3.84
C MET A 305 4.05 -11.06 3.19
N THR A 306 3.17 -10.44 3.99
CA THR A 306 1.98 -9.77 3.44
C THR A 306 2.29 -8.50 2.64
N ALA A 307 3.49 -7.95 2.74
CA ALA A 307 3.86 -6.74 1.99
C ALA A 307 3.89 -6.92 0.46
N ILE A 308 3.78 -8.17 -0.05
CA ILE A 308 3.53 -8.45 -1.48
C ILE A 308 2.27 -7.74 -1.99
N MET A 309 1.36 -7.38 -1.10
CA MET A 309 0.18 -6.58 -1.41
C MET A 309 0.53 -5.28 -2.14
N GLY A 310 1.67 -4.64 -1.79
CA GLY A 310 2.15 -3.44 -2.48
C GLY A 310 2.43 -3.67 -3.97
N SER A 311 2.81 -4.89 -4.36
CA SER A 311 2.96 -5.28 -5.77
C SER A 311 1.63 -5.68 -6.39
N ALA A 312 0.84 -6.51 -5.70
CA ALA A 312 -0.38 -7.11 -6.22
C ALA A 312 -1.52 -6.11 -6.41
N THR A 313 -1.64 -5.08 -5.54
CA THR A 313 -2.63 -3.99 -5.72
C THR A 313 -2.45 -3.24 -7.03
N ASN A 314 -1.24 -3.24 -7.59
CA ASN A 314 -0.99 -2.62 -8.89
C ASN A 314 -1.84 -3.24 -10.01
N ALA A 315 -2.17 -4.53 -9.91
CA ALA A 315 -3.07 -5.18 -10.88
C ALA A 315 -4.42 -4.46 -10.97
N TRP A 316 -4.97 -4.06 -9.82
CA TRP A 316 -6.24 -3.33 -9.77
C TRP A 316 -6.11 -1.88 -10.26
N ILE A 317 -4.97 -1.24 -10.00
CA ILE A 317 -4.70 0.13 -10.46
C ILE A 317 -4.63 0.16 -12.00
N TYR A 318 -3.94 -0.80 -12.64
CA TYR A 318 -3.94 -0.93 -14.09
C TYR A 318 -5.35 -1.10 -14.67
N CYS A 319 -6.19 -1.94 -14.05
CA CYS A 319 -7.58 -2.14 -14.49
C CYS A 319 -8.40 -0.85 -14.42
N ILE A 320 -8.28 -0.06 -13.35
CA ILE A 320 -8.96 1.24 -13.23
C ILE A 320 -8.49 2.20 -14.34
N GLY A 321 -7.22 2.12 -14.72
CA GLY A 321 -6.64 2.87 -15.85
C GLY A 321 -6.99 2.31 -17.24
N GLY A 322 -7.90 1.32 -17.34
CA GLY A 322 -8.29 0.72 -18.61
C GLY A 322 -7.20 -0.16 -19.26
N MET A 323 -6.22 -0.60 -18.48
CA MET A 323 -5.09 -1.41 -18.97
C MET A 323 -5.19 -2.85 -18.46
N LYS A 324 -4.65 -3.80 -19.25
CA LYS A 324 -4.43 -5.16 -18.77
C LYS A 324 -3.33 -5.17 -17.72
N SER A 325 -3.52 -5.98 -16.68
CA SER A 325 -2.59 -6.10 -15.57
C SER A 325 -1.40 -6.98 -15.92
N PRO A 326 -0.16 -6.53 -15.70
CA PRO A 326 1.01 -7.37 -15.93
C PRO A 326 1.07 -8.48 -14.87
N LYS A 327 1.42 -9.70 -15.28
CA LYS A 327 1.62 -10.82 -14.35
C LYS A 327 2.78 -10.59 -13.37
N ALA A 328 3.70 -9.69 -13.70
CA ALA A 328 4.78 -9.28 -12.80
C ALA A 328 4.26 -8.78 -11.44
N SER A 329 3.07 -8.14 -11.41
CA SER A 329 2.44 -7.68 -10.16
C SER A 329 2.12 -8.81 -9.18
N LEU A 330 1.99 -10.05 -9.67
CA LEU A 330 1.64 -11.23 -8.89
C LEU A 330 2.81 -12.22 -8.70
N PHE A 331 4.00 -11.86 -9.15
CA PHE A 331 5.15 -12.78 -9.19
C PHE A 331 5.48 -13.34 -7.81
N ASN A 332 5.51 -14.67 -7.69
CA ASN A 332 5.70 -15.44 -6.45
C ASN A 332 4.65 -15.24 -5.33
N GLY A 333 3.50 -14.61 -5.62
CA GLY A 333 2.43 -14.45 -4.64
C GLY A 333 1.92 -15.77 -4.07
N ASN A 334 1.73 -16.77 -4.92
CA ASN A 334 1.33 -18.12 -4.51
C ASN A 334 2.36 -18.79 -3.58
N ARG A 335 3.67 -18.62 -3.85
CA ARG A 335 4.76 -19.17 -3.02
C ARG A 335 4.73 -18.57 -1.62
N VAL A 336 4.58 -17.24 -1.52
CA VAL A 336 4.51 -16.54 -0.23
C VAL A 336 3.24 -16.89 0.52
N TYR A 337 2.10 -16.97 -0.18
CA TYR A 337 0.84 -17.36 0.45
C TYR A 337 0.87 -18.78 1.00
N HIS A 338 1.41 -19.72 0.21
CA HIS A 338 1.59 -21.11 0.67
C HIS A 338 2.51 -21.20 1.89
N ALA A 339 3.55 -20.38 1.95
CA ALA A 339 4.42 -20.34 3.15
C ALA A 339 3.66 -19.83 4.39
N LEU A 340 2.71 -18.91 4.26
CA LEU A 340 1.87 -18.47 5.38
C LEU A 340 0.90 -19.55 5.85
N THR A 341 0.27 -20.27 4.91
CA THR A 341 -0.87 -21.16 5.20
C THR A 341 -0.46 -22.59 5.52
N ASP A 342 0.57 -23.13 4.84
CA ASP A 342 0.83 -24.58 4.80
C ASP A 342 2.25 -24.95 5.22
N LEU A 343 3.22 -23.99 5.21
CA LEU A 343 4.59 -24.31 5.62
C LEU A 343 4.65 -24.62 7.11
N LEU A 344 5.10 -25.83 7.43
CA LEU A 344 5.43 -26.22 8.80
C LEU A 344 6.78 -25.59 9.20
N VAL A 345 6.75 -24.65 10.12
CA VAL A 345 7.97 -24.06 10.67
C VAL A 345 8.62 -25.01 11.67
N LYS A 346 9.81 -24.65 12.18
CA LYS A 346 10.69 -25.52 12.94
C LYS A 346 10.03 -26.27 14.12
N ASP A 347 8.97 -25.73 14.71
CA ASP A 347 8.22 -26.35 15.80
C ASP A 347 6.96 -27.12 15.34
N GLY A 348 6.82 -27.35 14.04
CA GLY A 348 5.74 -28.16 13.46
C GLY A 348 4.39 -27.46 13.38
N LYS A 349 4.38 -26.12 13.44
CA LYS A 349 3.16 -25.29 13.29
C LYS A 349 3.18 -24.53 11.99
N THR A 350 1.99 -24.19 11.48
CA THR A 350 1.81 -23.23 10.40
C THR A 350 1.66 -21.81 10.96
N MET A 351 2.00 -20.78 10.17
CA MET A 351 1.83 -19.39 10.60
C MET A 351 0.34 -18.99 10.66
N TYR A 352 -0.48 -19.52 9.75
CA TYR A 352 -1.93 -19.44 9.86
C TYR A 352 -2.43 -20.60 10.73
N VAL A 353 -3.15 -20.26 11.81
CA VAL A 353 -3.62 -21.27 12.78
C VAL A 353 -5.05 -21.67 12.45
N SER A 354 -5.24 -22.91 12.00
CA SER A 354 -6.57 -23.50 11.82
C SER A 354 -7.03 -24.23 13.09
N ASN A 355 -8.34 -24.38 13.24
CA ASN A 355 -8.94 -25.19 14.28
C ASN A 355 -9.82 -26.27 13.63
N GLN A 356 -9.49 -27.55 13.81
CA GLN A 356 -10.22 -28.69 13.22
C GLN A 356 -10.43 -28.54 11.71
N GLY A 357 -9.43 -28.01 10.98
CA GLY A 357 -9.50 -27.80 9.55
C GLY A 357 -10.30 -26.57 9.11
N GLN A 358 -10.71 -25.70 10.05
CA GLN A 358 -11.40 -24.45 9.76
C GLN A 358 -10.47 -23.26 9.95
N ALA A 359 -10.62 -22.23 9.13
CA ALA A 359 -9.89 -20.97 9.26
C ALA A 359 -10.20 -20.27 10.58
N THR A 360 -9.19 -19.63 11.17
CA THR A 360 -9.34 -18.72 12.33
C THR A 360 -8.66 -17.39 12.05
N ALA A 361 -8.88 -16.39 12.88
CA ALA A 361 -8.16 -15.12 12.81
C ALA A 361 -6.76 -15.17 13.47
N THR A 362 -6.40 -16.30 14.10
CA THR A 362 -5.18 -16.45 14.88
C THR A 362 -3.95 -16.58 14.01
N MET A 363 -2.91 -15.83 14.35
CA MET A 363 -1.58 -15.94 13.75
C MET A 363 -0.59 -16.56 14.74
N TYR A 364 0.30 -17.40 14.21
CA TYR A 364 1.49 -17.85 14.91
C TYR A 364 2.72 -17.15 14.34
N TYR A 365 3.52 -16.57 15.21
CA TYR A 365 4.76 -15.87 14.88
C TYR A 365 5.94 -16.69 15.37
N PRO A 366 6.66 -17.42 14.49
CA PRO A 366 7.70 -18.39 14.87
C PRO A 366 8.86 -17.80 15.67
N GLN A 367 9.17 -16.53 15.45
CA GLN A 367 10.27 -15.81 16.10
C GLN A 367 9.79 -14.56 16.83
N GLY A 368 8.48 -14.47 17.12
CA GLY A 368 7.86 -13.28 17.68
C GLY A 368 7.45 -12.28 16.62
N ASN A 369 6.89 -11.14 17.08
CA ASN A 369 6.49 -10.01 16.23
C ASN A 369 6.66 -8.71 17.01
N ASP A 370 7.34 -7.74 16.43
CA ASP A 370 7.58 -6.42 17.02
C ASP A 370 6.49 -5.39 16.64
N TRP A 371 5.58 -5.74 15.72
CA TRP A 371 4.48 -4.87 15.29
C TRP A 371 3.15 -5.09 16.03
N GLY A 372 3.10 -6.01 16.99
CA GLY A 372 1.87 -6.37 17.72
C GLY A 372 1.31 -7.73 17.29
N ASN A 373 0.17 -8.10 17.86
CA ASN A 373 -0.35 -9.46 17.77
C ASN A 373 -1.73 -9.58 17.10
N ASN A 374 -2.32 -8.46 16.65
CA ASN A 374 -3.66 -8.45 16.10
C ASN A 374 -3.80 -7.57 14.82
N ARG A 375 -2.85 -7.70 13.92
CA ARG A 375 -2.80 -6.96 12.65
C ARG A 375 -3.66 -7.63 11.57
N GLN A 376 -4.93 -7.88 11.88
CA GLN A 376 -5.83 -8.66 11.04
C GLN A 376 -5.99 -8.11 9.61
N ALA A 377 -6.01 -6.79 9.44
CA ALA A 377 -6.25 -6.16 8.14
C ALA A 377 -5.16 -6.48 7.10
N ASN A 378 -3.91 -6.69 7.53
CA ASN A 378 -2.83 -7.09 6.63
C ASN A 378 -3.10 -8.47 6.03
N TYR A 379 -3.40 -9.44 6.90
CA TYR A 379 -3.67 -10.81 6.48
C TYR A 379 -5.01 -10.92 5.76
N TRP A 380 -6.02 -10.18 6.19
CA TRP A 380 -7.32 -10.12 5.52
C TRP A 380 -7.20 -9.69 4.05
N LEU A 381 -6.43 -8.63 3.75
CA LEU A 381 -6.23 -8.21 2.37
C LEU A 381 -5.40 -9.25 1.58
N MET A 382 -4.40 -9.86 2.22
CA MET A 382 -3.62 -10.95 1.62
C MET A 382 -4.51 -12.16 1.27
N ASP A 383 -5.45 -12.51 2.15
CA ASP A 383 -6.38 -13.63 1.95
C ASP A 383 -7.38 -13.33 0.80
N ILE A 384 -7.89 -12.09 0.72
CA ILE A 384 -8.71 -11.64 -0.42
C ILE A 384 -7.92 -11.77 -1.73
N MET A 385 -6.68 -11.32 -1.76
CA MET A 385 -5.83 -11.44 -2.94
C MET A 385 -5.57 -12.89 -3.31
N ALA A 386 -5.36 -13.76 -2.32
CA ALA A 386 -5.12 -15.18 -2.55
C ALA A 386 -6.32 -15.85 -3.21
N ASP A 387 -7.53 -15.53 -2.78
CA ASP A 387 -8.78 -16.00 -3.40
C ASP A 387 -8.93 -15.43 -4.82
N LEU A 388 -8.85 -14.11 -4.98
CA LEU A 388 -9.09 -13.43 -6.24
C LEU A 388 -8.02 -13.71 -7.32
N PHE A 389 -6.77 -13.94 -6.92
CA PHE A 389 -5.64 -14.24 -7.81
C PHE A 389 -5.28 -15.73 -7.85
N HIS A 390 -6.07 -16.59 -7.19
CA HIS A 390 -5.90 -18.03 -7.16
C HIS A 390 -4.53 -18.48 -6.59
N TRP A 391 -3.98 -17.77 -5.60
CA TRP A 391 -2.76 -18.16 -4.92
C TRP A 391 -2.96 -19.35 -3.97
N ASP A 392 -4.21 -19.61 -3.60
CA ASP A 392 -4.64 -20.65 -2.67
C ASP A 392 -5.01 -21.98 -3.34
N THR A 393 -4.73 -22.15 -4.65
CA THR A 393 -5.17 -23.35 -5.40
C THR A 393 -4.72 -24.64 -4.77
N GLN A 394 -3.52 -24.68 -4.18
CA GLN A 394 -2.93 -25.85 -3.52
C GLN A 394 -3.20 -25.90 -2.01
N SER A 395 -3.71 -24.81 -1.41
CA SER A 395 -3.96 -24.75 0.03
C SER A 395 -5.20 -25.54 0.42
N SER A 396 -5.15 -26.20 1.58
CA SER A 396 -6.25 -26.99 2.13
C SER A 396 -7.44 -26.12 2.54
N ILE A 397 -7.17 -24.93 3.08
CA ILE A 397 -8.18 -23.93 3.44
C ILE A 397 -8.01 -22.76 2.46
N LYS A 398 -9.12 -22.29 1.90
CA LYS A 398 -9.09 -21.28 0.85
C LYS A 398 -8.97 -19.86 1.39
N GLY A 399 -8.48 -18.94 0.54
CA GLY A 399 -8.29 -17.55 0.90
C GLY A 399 -9.56 -16.89 1.42
N HIS A 400 -10.72 -17.16 0.77
CA HIS A 400 -11.98 -16.59 1.23
C HIS A 400 -12.40 -17.08 2.63
N ASP A 401 -12.06 -18.30 3.05
CA ASP A 401 -12.39 -18.80 4.39
C ASP A 401 -11.56 -18.07 5.45
N TRP A 402 -10.24 -17.87 5.19
CA TRP A 402 -9.38 -17.07 6.03
C TRP A 402 -9.84 -15.62 6.10
N ALA A 403 -10.17 -15.00 4.95
CA ALA A 403 -10.66 -13.63 4.89
C ALA A 403 -11.96 -13.44 5.69
N ARG A 404 -12.88 -14.40 5.64
CA ARG A 404 -14.14 -14.38 6.42
C ARG A 404 -13.89 -14.44 7.91
N ALA A 405 -13.02 -15.35 8.37
CA ALA A 405 -12.68 -15.47 9.78
C ALA A 405 -12.05 -14.16 10.32
N ARG A 406 -11.13 -13.57 9.56
CA ARG A 406 -10.51 -12.29 9.93
C ARG A 406 -11.49 -11.12 9.89
N GLN A 407 -12.39 -11.09 8.89
CA GLN A 407 -13.40 -10.04 8.81
C GLN A 407 -14.32 -10.03 10.02
N GLN A 408 -14.72 -11.19 10.53
CA GLN A 408 -15.52 -11.29 11.76
C GLN A 408 -14.78 -10.68 12.96
N GLU A 409 -13.48 -10.97 13.12
CA GLU A 409 -12.65 -10.36 14.16
C GLU A 409 -12.51 -8.85 13.95
N MET A 410 -12.26 -8.41 12.72
CA MET A 410 -12.15 -6.97 12.38
C MET A 410 -13.44 -6.22 12.68
N GLN A 411 -14.60 -6.77 12.34
CA GLN A 411 -15.90 -6.18 12.66
C GLN A 411 -16.13 -6.11 14.17
N ALA A 412 -15.79 -7.17 14.91
CA ALA A 412 -15.84 -7.17 16.36
C ALA A 412 -14.93 -6.10 16.98
N MET A 413 -13.72 -5.92 16.43
CA MET A 413 -12.80 -4.86 16.88
C MET A 413 -13.39 -3.46 16.64
N GLN A 414 -13.96 -3.18 15.48
CA GLN A 414 -14.60 -1.88 15.20
C GLN A 414 -15.85 -1.64 16.04
N ALA A 415 -16.61 -2.69 16.38
CA ALA A 415 -17.82 -2.58 17.21
C ALA A 415 -17.55 -2.20 18.66
N ARG A 416 -16.28 -2.25 19.12
CA ARG A 416 -15.88 -1.87 20.48
C ARG A 416 -16.01 -0.36 20.75
N THR A 417 -16.11 0.47 19.69
CA THR A 417 -16.21 1.93 19.80
C THR A 417 -17.36 2.49 18.96
N THR A 418 -17.87 3.65 19.37
CA THR A 418 -18.84 4.41 18.57
C THR A 418 -18.17 5.28 17.49
N THR A 419 -16.85 5.42 17.52
CA THR A 419 -16.09 6.28 16.60
C THR A 419 -15.75 5.60 15.28
N GLY A 420 -15.91 4.28 15.18
CA GLY A 420 -15.43 3.49 14.05
C GLY A 420 -13.94 3.13 14.11
N GLN A 421 -13.27 3.50 15.21
CA GLN A 421 -11.86 3.16 15.44
C GLN A 421 -11.71 1.64 15.61
N TYR A 422 -10.65 1.10 14.99
CA TYR A 422 -10.35 -0.32 14.97
C TYR A 422 -9.52 -0.75 16.18
N TYR A 423 -8.36 -0.13 16.40
CA TYR A 423 -7.45 -0.46 17.50
C TYR A 423 -7.77 0.34 18.76
N GLN A 424 -7.94 -0.35 19.89
CA GLN A 424 -8.12 0.26 21.21
C GLN A 424 -6.87 0.13 22.07
N LYS A 425 -6.25 -1.05 22.05
CA LYS A 425 -5.10 -1.35 22.89
C LYS A 425 -3.81 -1.14 22.12
N ARG A 426 -2.77 -0.74 22.83
CA ARG A 426 -1.48 -0.45 22.22
C ARG A 426 -0.75 -1.70 21.72
N ASP A 427 -0.98 -2.84 22.36
CA ASP A 427 -0.37 -4.12 22.03
C ASP A 427 -1.04 -4.86 20.86
N GLU A 428 -2.21 -4.44 20.45
CA GLU A 428 -2.89 -5.01 19.26
C GLU A 428 -2.10 -4.72 17.97
N ASP A 429 -1.58 -3.50 17.87
CA ASP A 429 -0.66 -3.09 16.80
C ASP A 429 0.20 -1.92 17.31
N THR A 430 1.49 -2.09 17.30
CA THR A 430 2.45 -1.07 17.74
C THR A 430 2.96 -0.21 16.60
N PHE A 431 2.59 -0.54 15.35
CA PHE A 431 3.03 0.18 14.16
C PHE A 431 2.55 1.64 14.17
N PRO A 432 3.42 2.61 13.88
CA PRO A 432 3.01 4.00 13.77
C PRO A 432 1.96 4.19 12.68
N SER A 433 0.90 4.94 12.98
CA SER A 433 -0.24 5.16 12.06
C SER A 433 -1.04 3.89 11.72
N ARG A 434 -1.05 2.94 12.63
CA ARG A 434 -1.74 1.65 12.48
C ARG A 434 -3.21 1.77 12.08
N GLU A 435 -3.92 2.73 12.67
CA GLU A 435 -5.34 2.95 12.40
C GLU A 435 -5.59 3.41 10.95
N GLU A 436 -4.70 4.25 10.43
CA GLU A 436 -4.81 4.78 9.08
C GLU A 436 -4.49 3.72 8.01
N TRP A 437 -3.66 2.72 8.34
CA TRP A 437 -3.44 1.55 7.48
C TRP A 437 -4.72 0.74 7.24
N ILE A 438 -5.64 0.68 8.22
CA ILE A 438 -6.93 0.00 8.06
C ILE A 438 -7.71 0.61 6.90
N SER A 439 -7.78 1.95 6.82
CA SER A 439 -8.46 2.65 5.73
C SER A 439 -7.91 2.26 4.36
N TYR A 440 -6.58 2.18 4.24
CA TYR A 440 -5.88 1.77 3.03
C TYR A 440 -6.19 0.31 2.63
N HIS A 441 -6.08 -0.63 3.57
CA HIS A 441 -6.34 -2.05 3.29
C HIS A 441 -7.79 -2.31 2.93
N LEU A 442 -8.74 -1.69 3.65
CA LEU A 442 -10.16 -1.82 3.38
C LEU A 442 -10.55 -1.25 2.01
N ALA A 443 -9.94 -0.12 1.62
CA ALA A 443 -10.17 0.47 0.31
C ALA A 443 -9.69 -0.45 -0.82
N PHE A 444 -8.48 -1.00 -0.74
CA PHE A 444 -7.99 -1.94 -1.75
C PHE A 444 -8.78 -3.26 -1.75
N GLY A 445 -9.13 -3.80 -0.59
CA GLY A 445 -9.98 -4.99 -0.53
C GLY A 445 -11.34 -4.75 -1.19
N TYR A 446 -11.96 -3.59 -0.94
CA TYR A 446 -13.20 -3.20 -1.60
C TYR A 446 -13.04 -3.09 -3.13
N ILE A 447 -12.01 -2.36 -3.60
CA ILE A 447 -11.71 -2.18 -5.03
C ILE A 447 -11.49 -3.54 -5.70
N GLY A 448 -10.68 -4.41 -5.10
CA GLY A 448 -10.38 -5.73 -5.64
C GLY A 448 -11.63 -6.59 -5.80
N LEU A 449 -12.43 -6.70 -4.74
CA LEU A 449 -13.71 -7.45 -4.78
C LEU A 449 -14.65 -6.89 -5.85
N TRP A 450 -14.76 -5.56 -5.94
CA TRP A 450 -15.61 -4.90 -6.92
C TRP A 450 -15.16 -5.17 -8.36
N LEU A 451 -13.86 -5.03 -8.65
CA LEU A 451 -13.30 -5.28 -9.98
C LEU A 451 -13.51 -6.73 -10.41
N HIS A 452 -13.27 -7.68 -9.52
CA HIS A 452 -13.46 -9.12 -9.82
C HIS A 452 -14.94 -9.48 -9.97
N GLN A 453 -15.83 -8.94 -9.12
CA GLN A 453 -17.28 -9.16 -9.25
C GLN A 453 -17.80 -8.67 -10.62
N ASN A 454 -17.24 -7.58 -11.14
CA ASN A 454 -17.60 -7.01 -12.43
C ASN A 454 -16.76 -7.56 -13.60
N LYS A 455 -15.87 -8.54 -13.35
CA LYS A 455 -15.03 -9.21 -14.37
C LYS A 455 -14.16 -8.23 -15.17
N LEU A 456 -13.66 -7.21 -14.50
CA LEU A 456 -12.83 -6.15 -15.11
C LEU A 456 -11.34 -6.45 -15.05
N VAL A 457 -10.91 -7.48 -14.32
CA VAL A 457 -9.49 -7.82 -14.17
C VAL A 457 -9.05 -8.74 -15.29
N GLU A 458 -8.19 -8.25 -16.16
CA GLU A 458 -7.55 -9.02 -17.22
C GLU A 458 -6.03 -8.97 -17.06
N PHE A 459 -5.39 -10.15 -17.17
CA PHE A 459 -3.92 -10.26 -17.11
C PHE A 459 -3.29 -10.39 -18.48
N THR A 460 -2.02 -9.96 -18.59
CA THR A 460 -1.19 -10.14 -19.77
C THR A 460 0.21 -10.62 -19.41
N ASP A 461 0.77 -11.50 -20.27
CA ASP A 461 2.18 -11.87 -20.26
C ASP A 461 3.03 -10.95 -21.14
N ALA A 462 2.37 -10.24 -22.06
CA ALA A 462 3.05 -9.35 -23.00
C ALA A 462 3.63 -8.12 -22.27
N PRO A 463 4.71 -7.52 -22.82
CA PRO A 463 5.14 -6.18 -22.42
C PRO A 463 3.99 -5.19 -22.56
N LEU A 464 3.88 -4.26 -21.60
CA LEU A 464 2.93 -3.17 -21.72
C LEU A 464 3.48 -2.08 -22.65
N THR A 465 2.60 -1.48 -23.41
CA THR A 465 2.89 -0.33 -24.28
C THR A 465 2.00 0.84 -23.91
N PRO A 466 2.44 2.10 -24.14
CA PRO A 466 1.59 3.25 -23.96
C PRO A 466 0.27 3.08 -24.73
N PRO A 467 -0.86 3.50 -24.18
CA PRO A 467 -2.10 3.57 -24.95
C PRO A 467 -1.90 4.42 -26.22
N VAL A 468 -2.50 4.00 -27.31
CA VAL A 468 -2.48 4.78 -28.55
C VAL A 468 -3.28 6.06 -28.31
N ALA A 469 -2.70 7.21 -28.67
CA ALA A 469 -3.44 8.47 -28.67
C ALA A 469 -4.54 8.38 -29.75
N GLU A 470 -5.79 8.55 -29.35
CA GLU A 470 -6.93 8.66 -30.27
C GLU A 470 -6.92 10.01 -31.00
#